data_ec043d2181e2e15701f72e0c10f2b9b7
#
_entry.id   ec043d2181e2e15701f72e0c10f2b9b7
#
_cell.length_a   1.000
_cell.length_b   1.000
_cell.length_c   1.000
_cell.angle_alpha   90.00
_cell.angle_beta   90.00
_cell.angle_gamma   90.00
#
_symmetry.space_group_name_H-M   'P 1'
#
loop_
_entity.id
_entity.type
_entity.pdbx_description
1 polymer ?
#
loop_
_entity_poly.entity_id
_entity_poly.type
_entity_poly.pdbx_seq_one_letter_code
_entity_poly.pdbx_strand_id
1 'polypeptide(L)'
;MARKGYLTASFTLPDGKRKYVYAKTQEELDKKVFDLKMQLHMGVDLGDQTTVGELIQLWYTAEVAPNIKANTAINLKCIINKHLLPLCSDFTAKSVTPVQVKLWLNETSKLNKNAAKTCLRALKGAFLLAEENGVVLKSPVLSRYKPGGFEYQKREALAPEDEEALLDAVEKTRAYLFVWFALATGARRGEICGLKWDCVDLENSTVRLCRNLVFMDHVNVELRDVMKTAAGDRVIPLPLDLRDALKEERAKAKSLFVFTDVQGAPFCAGTFRDLWKLVEDRYGPKAKQTTRIHGVKTDVKVTPHVLRHTYATRCFEAGMDIKEVQYLMGHSDPSVTLGIYTHYCKKSREQATFEKARTARQRTTVVPQTPVIADVQ
;
A
#
# COMPACT_ATOMS: atom_id res chain seq x y z
N MET A 1 -1.67 18.10 53.41
CA MET A 1 -1.21 19.47 53.82
C MET A 1 -1.80 20.49 52.87
N ALA A 2 -2.49 21.53 53.41
CA ALA A 2 -3.05 22.59 52.58
C ALA A 2 -1.92 23.42 51.96
N ARG A 3 -1.93 23.62 50.64
CA ARG A 3 -0.96 24.50 49.98
C ARG A 3 -1.25 25.95 50.36
N LYS A 4 -0.29 26.63 51.02
CA LYS A 4 -0.41 28.01 51.49
C LYS A 4 -0.80 28.93 50.32
N GLY A 5 -1.94 29.66 50.43
CA GLY A 5 -2.40 30.56 49.38
C GLY A 5 -3.36 29.96 48.34
N TYR A 6 -3.81 28.71 48.54
CA TYR A 6 -4.80 28.07 47.66
C TYR A 6 -6.10 27.76 48.43
N LEU A 7 -7.23 28.00 47.79
CA LEU A 7 -8.54 27.49 48.19
C LEU A 7 -8.60 26.00 47.81
N THR A 8 -9.28 25.21 48.66
CA THR A 8 -9.31 23.75 48.49
C THR A 8 -10.72 23.22 48.59
N ALA A 9 -11.13 22.37 47.69
CA ALA A 9 -12.31 21.51 47.79
C ALA A 9 -11.90 20.03 47.71
N SER A 10 -12.67 19.15 48.37
CA SER A 10 -12.43 17.70 48.31
C SER A 10 -13.68 16.94 47.92
N PHE A 11 -13.49 15.83 47.15
CA PHE A 11 -14.53 14.90 46.72
C PHE A 11 -14.13 13.48 47.08
N THR A 12 -15.13 12.68 47.40
CA THR A 12 -14.96 11.22 47.49
C THR A 12 -15.30 10.62 46.14
N LEU A 13 -14.34 9.90 45.56
CA LEU A 13 -14.52 9.17 44.31
C LEU A 13 -15.34 7.89 44.49
N PRO A 14 -15.91 7.28 43.45
CA PRO A 14 -16.64 6.01 43.56
C PRO A 14 -15.82 4.86 44.18
N ASP A 15 -14.48 4.88 44.03
CA ASP A 15 -13.55 3.93 44.65
C ASP A 15 -13.26 4.20 46.15
N GLY A 16 -13.93 5.17 46.75
CA GLY A 16 -13.76 5.56 48.15
C GLY A 16 -12.57 6.49 48.44
N LYS A 17 -11.72 6.79 47.45
CA LYS A 17 -10.59 7.70 47.65
C LYS A 17 -11.01 9.16 47.60
N ARG A 18 -10.32 10.02 48.39
CA ARG A 18 -10.52 11.47 48.38
C ARG A 18 -9.61 12.15 47.36
N LYS A 19 -10.22 12.93 46.46
CA LYS A 19 -9.50 13.81 45.52
C LYS A 19 -9.64 15.27 45.98
N TYR A 20 -8.52 16.00 45.96
CA TYR A 20 -8.45 17.39 46.33
C TYR A 20 -8.26 18.28 45.12
N VAL A 21 -8.99 19.39 45.05
CA VAL A 21 -8.89 20.41 44.01
C VAL A 21 -8.37 21.69 44.63
N TYR A 22 -7.45 22.34 43.95
CA TYR A 22 -6.80 23.56 44.40
C TYR A 22 -6.98 24.67 43.37
N ALA A 23 -7.29 25.88 43.82
CA ALA A 23 -7.37 27.05 42.97
C ALA A 23 -6.93 28.31 43.72
N LYS A 24 -6.55 29.37 43.00
CA LYS A 24 -6.14 30.64 43.62
C LYS A 24 -7.32 31.55 43.89
N THR A 25 -8.41 31.43 43.16
CA THR A 25 -9.64 32.22 43.31
C THR A 25 -10.85 31.31 43.55
N GLN A 26 -11.89 31.83 44.15
CA GLN A 26 -13.13 31.11 44.40
C GLN A 26 -13.81 30.73 43.08
N GLU A 27 -13.81 31.61 42.11
CA GLU A 27 -14.41 31.40 40.79
C GLU A 27 -13.75 30.27 40.04
N GLU A 28 -12.41 30.18 40.08
CA GLU A 28 -11.61 29.07 39.52
C GLU A 28 -11.89 27.76 40.26
N LEU A 29 -12.06 27.82 41.59
CA LEU A 29 -12.37 26.64 42.38
C LEU A 29 -13.77 26.12 42.05
N ASP A 30 -14.76 26.98 41.98
CA ASP A 30 -16.15 26.62 41.66
C ASP A 30 -16.28 26.03 40.25
N LYS A 31 -15.57 26.60 39.29
CA LYS A 31 -15.48 26.04 37.94
C LYS A 31 -14.87 24.64 37.92
N LYS A 32 -13.74 24.46 38.60
CA LYS A 32 -13.08 23.13 38.69
C LYS A 32 -13.97 22.12 39.42
N VAL A 33 -14.68 22.56 40.45
CA VAL A 33 -15.65 21.76 41.21
C VAL A 33 -16.82 21.34 40.32
N PHE A 34 -17.37 22.28 39.55
CA PHE A 34 -18.46 22.02 38.63
C PHE A 34 -18.05 21.02 37.55
N ASP A 35 -16.89 21.23 36.90
CA ASP A 35 -16.37 20.35 35.88
C ASP A 35 -16.16 18.93 36.44
N LEU A 36 -15.65 18.81 37.65
CA LEU A 36 -15.47 17.53 38.33
C LEU A 36 -16.78 16.83 38.66
N LYS A 37 -17.78 17.55 39.12
CA LYS A 37 -19.12 17.01 39.39
C LYS A 37 -19.79 16.53 38.10
N MET A 38 -19.65 17.28 37.02
CA MET A 38 -20.15 16.89 35.71
C MET A 38 -19.49 15.60 35.23
N GLN A 39 -18.17 15.47 35.36
CA GLN A 39 -17.43 14.27 35.01
C GLN A 39 -17.90 13.04 35.80
N LEU A 40 -18.09 13.19 37.14
CA LEU A 40 -18.62 12.13 38.02
C LEU A 40 -20.04 11.72 37.62
N HIS A 41 -20.90 12.71 37.32
CA HIS A 41 -22.27 12.46 36.91
C HIS A 41 -22.40 11.73 35.58
N MET A 42 -21.43 11.96 34.66
CA MET A 42 -21.35 11.29 33.37
C MET A 42 -20.65 9.91 33.44
N GLY A 43 -20.29 9.43 34.62
CA GLY A 43 -19.70 8.10 34.84
C GLY A 43 -18.23 7.99 34.46
N VAL A 44 -17.51 9.10 34.25
CA VAL A 44 -16.07 9.07 33.95
C VAL A 44 -15.27 8.67 35.20
N ASP A 45 -14.52 7.58 35.12
CA ASP A 45 -13.61 7.17 36.19
C ASP A 45 -12.42 8.12 36.30
N LEU A 46 -12.42 8.97 37.34
CA LEU A 46 -11.35 9.94 37.58
C LEU A 46 -10.08 9.32 38.18
N GLY A 47 -10.15 8.08 38.61
CA GLY A 47 -9.00 7.29 39.12
C GLY A 47 -8.25 6.56 38.03
N ASP A 48 -8.83 6.40 36.86
CA ASP A 48 -8.23 5.63 35.76
C ASP A 48 -6.92 6.27 35.26
N GLN A 49 -5.88 5.48 35.21
CA GLN A 49 -4.55 5.83 34.72
C GLN A 49 -4.25 5.19 33.34
N THR A 50 -5.30 4.67 32.66
CA THR A 50 -5.16 4.02 31.35
C THR A 50 -4.38 4.88 30.38
N THR A 51 -3.33 4.31 29.82
CA THR A 51 -2.45 4.99 28.86
C THR A 51 -3.03 4.95 27.44
N VAL A 52 -2.56 5.86 26.60
CA VAL A 52 -2.93 5.86 25.17
C VAL A 52 -2.48 4.58 24.48
N GLY A 53 -1.32 4.03 24.89
CA GLY A 53 -0.83 2.75 24.35
C GLY A 53 -1.78 1.59 24.66
N GLU A 54 -2.26 1.50 25.91
CA GLU A 54 -3.25 0.49 26.33
C GLU A 54 -4.58 0.65 25.59
N LEU A 55 -5.07 1.89 25.43
CA LEU A 55 -6.29 2.15 24.64
C LEU A 55 -6.15 1.72 23.18
N ILE A 56 -5.03 2.02 22.54
CA ILE A 56 -4.77 1.61 21.16
C ILE A 56 -4.73 0.07 21.04
N GLN A 57 -4.09 -0.60 22.01
CA GLN A 57 -4.04 -2.05 22.03
C GLN A 57 -5.42 -2.68 22.27
N LEU A 58 -6.23 -2.10 23.18
CA LEU A 58 -7.59 -2.55 23.46
C LEU A 58 -8.48 -2.37 22.22
N TRP A 59 -8.47 -1.19 21.61
CA TRP A 59 -9.17 -0.93 20.37
C TRP A 59 -8.76 -1.91 19.25
N TYR A 60 -7.46 -2.15 19.08
CA TYR A 60 -6.96 -3.07 18.08
C TYR A 60 -7.47 -4.49 18.30
N THR A 61 -7.40 -5.01 19.54
CA THR A 61 -7.81 -6.39 19.85
C THR A 61 -9.30 -6.60 19.85
N ALA A 62 -10.07 -5.65 20.37
CA ALA A 62 -11.52 -5.76 20.49
C ALA A 62 -12.27 -5.47 19.18
N GLU A 63 -11.88 -4.39 18.48
CA GLU A 63 -12.67 -3.91 17.34
C GLU A 63 -12.03 -4.21 15.97
N VAL A 64 -10.70 -4.25 15.89
CA VAL A 64 -10.03 -4.29 14.58
C VAL A 64 -9.64 -5.70 14.19
N ALA A 65 -8.86 -6.38 15.01
CA ALA A 65 -8.28 -7.68 14.67
C ALA A 65 -9.33 -8.74 14.28
N PRO A 66 -10.50 -8.84 14.94
CA PRO A 66 -11.54 -9.81 14.58
C PRO A 66 -12.22 -9.52 13.23
N ASN A 67 -12.22 -8.23 12.79
CA ASN A 67 -13.01 -7.75 11.67
C ASN A 67 -12.21 -7.54 10.38
N ILE A 68 -10.90 -7.79 10.38
CA ILE A 68 -10.04 -7.59 9.21
C ILE A 68 -9.23 -8.83 8.87
N LYS A 69 -8.79 -8.92 7.60
CA LYS A 69 -7.93 -10.02 7.14
C LYS A 69 -6.58 -9.99 7.86
N ALA A 70 -6.03 -11.16 8.19
CA ALA A 70 -4.77 -11.31 8.94
C ALA A 70 -3.61 -10.42 8.44
N ASN A 71 -3.36 -10.39 7.12
CA ASN A 71 -2.31 -9.53 6.55
C ASN A 71 -2.55 -8.04 6.76
N THR A 72 -3.82 -7.61 6.71
CA THR A 72 -4.18 -6.21 6.98
C THR A 72 -3.95 -5.88 8.46
N ALA A 73 -4.31 -6.82 9.35
CA ALA A 73 -4.07 -6.70 10.79
C ALA A 73 -2.58 -6.57 11.12
N ILE A 74 -1.75 -7.44 10.53
CA ILE A 74 -0.28 -7.41 10.70
C ILE A 74 0.29 -6.08 10.23
N ASN A 75 -0.08 -5.60 9.03
CA ASN A 75 0.40 -4.34 8.49
C ASN A 75 -0.03 -3.14 9.35
N LEU A 76 -1.28 -3.12 9.79
CA LEU A 76 -1.82 -2.07 10.66
C LEU A 76 -1.07 -2.04 12.00
N LYS A 77 -0.88 -3.21 12.64
CA LYS A 77 -0.11 -3.35 13.88
C LYS A 77 1.34 -2.89 13.71
N CYS A 78 1.97 -3.25 12.59
CA CYS A 78 3.34 -2.82 12.30
C CYS A 78 3.46 -1.29 12.19
N ILE A 79 2.53 -0.63 11.48
CA ILE A 79 2.53 0.84 11.36
C ILE A 79 2.31 1.50 12.71
N ILE A 80 1.36 1.02 13.50
CA ILE A 80 1.05 1.55 14.84
C ILE A 80 2.27 1.42 15.74
N ASN A 81 2.84 0.23 15.86
CA ASN A 81 3.99 -0.03 16.75
C ASN A 81 5.22 0.79 16.35
N LYS A 82 5.47 0.93 15.05
CA LYS A 82 6.68 1.60 14.55
C LYS A 82 6.58 3.12 14.59
N HIS A 83 5.39 3.69 14.35
CA HIS A 83 5.26 5.11 14.07
C HIS A 83 4.35 5.88 15.03
N LEU A 84 3.40 5.21 15.68
CA LEU A 84 2.45 5.89 16.55
C LEU A 84 2.78 5.70 18.03
N LEU A 85 2.94 4.47 18.50
CA LEU A 85 3.19 4.18 19.90
C LEU A 85 4.42 4.90 20.48
N PRO A 86 5.56 5.04 19.75
CA PRO A 86 6.70 5.80 20.27
C PRO A 86 6.40 7.27 20.57
N LEU A 87 5.32 7.83 20.01
CA LEU A 87 4.93 9.22 20.21
C LEU A 87 3.95 9.41 21.38
N CYS A 88 3.15 8.39 21.69
CA CYS A 88 1.97 8.58 22.53
C CYS A 88 1.72 7.50 23.59
N SER A 89 2.43 6.37 23.59
CA SER A 89 2.10 5.21 24.44
C SER A 89 2.02 5.54 25.92
N ASP A 90 2.95 6.37 26.41
CA ASP A 90 3.13 6.63 27.85
C ASP A 90 2.24 7.75 28.40
N PHE A 91 1.52 8.43 27.53
CA PHE A 91 0.59 9.48 27.98
C PHE A 91 -0.67 8.87 28.59
N THR A 92 -1.07 9.35 29.76
CA THR A 92 -2.36 9.02 30.36
C THR A 92 -3.48 9.59 29.49
N ALA A 93 -4.46 8.78 29.11
CA ALA A 93 -5.53 9.16 28.19
C ALA A 93 -6.27 10.44 28.60
N LYS A 94 -6.53 10.59 29.91
CA LYS A 94 -7.19 11.76 30.48
C LYS A 94 -6.39 13.07 30.38
N SER A 95 -5.06 12.97 30.27
CA SER A 95 -4.17 14.13 30.16
C SER A 95 -4.01 14.65 28.74
N VAL A 96 -4.46 13.88 27.74
CA VAL A 96 -4.25 14.21 26.34
C VAL A 96 -5.13 15.37 25.89
N THR A 97 -4.50 16.38 25.34
CA THR A 97 -5.17 17.55 24.78
C THR A 97 -5.27 17.47 23.25
N PRO A 98 -6.21 18.17 22.61
CA PRO A 98 -6.27 18.26 21.15
C PRO A 98 -4.98 18.80 20.51
N VAL A 99 -4.23 19.66 21.23
CA VAL A 99 -2.94 20.17 20.75
C VAL A 99 -1.90 19.04 20.68
N GLN A 100 -1.86 18.20 21.71
CA GLN A 100 -0.97 17.04 21.75
C GLN A 100 -1.22 16.06 20.61
N VAL A 101 -2.51 15.75 20.35
CA VAL A 101 -2.92 14.94 19.20
C VAL A 101 -2.43 15.57 17.89
N LYS A 102 -2.57 16.89 17.76
CA LYS A 102 -2.09 17.60 16.55
C LYS A 102 -0.59 17.49 16.37
N LEU A 103 0.20 17.56 17.45
CA LEU A 103 1.66 17.36 17.40
C LEU A 103 2.02 15.94 16.91
N TRP A 104 1.37 14.90 17.43
CA TRP A 104 1.57 13.52 16.97
C TRP A 104 1.20 13.36 15.50
N LEU A 105 0.09 13.97 15.07
CA LEU A 105 -0.31 13.94 13.67
C LEU A 105 0.67 14.68 12.74
N ASN A 106 1.30 15.74 13.21
CA ASN A 106 2.35 16.43 12.47
C ASN A 106 3.59 15.54 12.28
N GLU A 107 4.00 14.79 13.32
CA GLU A 107 5.08 13.80 13.18
C GLU A 107 4.70 12.68 12.20
N THR A 108 3.48 12.14 12.31
CA THR A 108 3.04 11.11 11.36
C THR A 108 2.84 11.64 9.94
N SER A 109 2.72 12.96 9.75
CA SER A 109 2.65 13.57 8.40
C SER A 109 3.94 13.46 7.60
N LYS A 110 5.06 13.18 8.25
CA LYS A 110 6.34 12.86 7.59
C LYS A 110 6.33 11.48 6.91
N LEU A 111 5.32 10.66 7.19
CA LEU A 111 5.12 9.35 6.59
C LEU A 111 4.33 9.46 5.28
N ASN A 112 4.25 8.35 4.55
CA ASN A 112 3.32 8.27 3.43
C ASN A 112 1.86 8.40 3.90
N LYS A 113 0.99 8.88 3.02
CA LYS A 113 -0.42 9.20 3.31
C LYS A 113 -1.19 8.01 3.92
N ASN A 114 -0.91 6.78 3.48
CA ASN A 114 -1.60 5.59 3.99
C ASN A 114 -1.17 5.27 5.44
N ALA A 115 0.11 5.39 5.76
CA ALA A 115 0.59 5.22 7.14
C ALA A 115 0.04 6.32 8.06
N ALA A 116 0.07 7.57 7.62
CA ALA A 116 -0.51 8.69 8.37
C ALA A 116 -2.03 8.51 8.60
N LYS A 117 -2.77 8.03 7.57
CA LYS A 117 -4.19 7.68 7.69
C LYS A 117 -4.42 6.57 8.71
N THR A 118 -3.56 5.56 8.73
CA THR A 118 -3.60 4.46 9.71
C THR A 118 -3.40 4.96 11.14
N CYS A 119 -2.42 5.83 11.37
CA CYS A 119 -2.17 6.43 12.69
C CYS A 119 -3.36 7.27 13.17
N LEU A 120 -3.94 8.10 12.29
CA LEU A 120 -5.13 8.88 12.63
C LEU A 120 -6.34 7.99 12.94
N ARG A 121 -6.53 6.89 12.17
CA ARG A 121 -7.60 5.91 12.42
C ARG A 121 -7.43 5.26 13.79
N ALA A 122 -6.22 4.86 14.16
CA ALA A 122 -5.95 4.26 15.46
C ALA A 122 -6.23 5.21 16.62
N LEU A 123 -5.81 6.47 16.52
CA LEU A 123 -6.12 7.48 17.53
C LEU A 123 -7.63 7.74 17.65
N LYS A 124 -8.33 7.87 16.51
CA LYS A 124 -9.79 8.08 16.51
C LYS A 124 -10.52 6.91 17.15
N GLY A 125 -10.20 5.67 16.77
CA GLY A 125 -10.86 4.49 17.35
C GLY A 125 -10.56 4.31 18.82
N ALA A 126 -9.30 4.44 19.23
CA ALA A 126 -8.91 4.30 20.62
C ALA A 126 -9.57 5.35 21.55
N PHE A 127 -9.62 6.60 21.12
CA PHE A 127 -10.26 7.66 21.92
C PHE A 127 -11.79 7.66 21.84
N LEU A 128 -12.38 7.13 20.77
CA LEU A 128 -13.82 6.87 20.73
C LEU A 128 -14.18 5.78 21.74
N LEU A 129 -13.45 4.65 21.73
CA LEU A 129 -13.62 3.59 22.72
C LEU A 129 -13.44 4.11 24.15
N ALA A 130 -12.47 5.00 24.38
CA ALA A 130 -12.25 5.62 25.70
C ALA A 130 -13.41 6.52 26.13
N GLU A 131 -14.03 7.25 25.21
CA GLU A 131 -15.21 8.08 25.47
C GLU A 131 -16.44 7.20 25.77
N GLU A 132 -16.68 6.16 24.99
CA GLU A 132 -17.80 5.22 25.19
C GLU A 132 -17.70 4.45 26.52
N ASN A 133 -16.48 4.17 26.99
CA ASN A 133 -16.24 3.49 28.27
C ASN A 133 -16.00 4.45 29.46
N GLY A 134 -16.22 5.74 29.28
CA GLY A 134 -16.11 6.73 30.35
C GLY A 134 -14.67 7.01 30.81
N VAL A 135 -13.65 6.51 30.12
CA VAL A 135 -12.23 6.81 30.43
C VAL A 135 -11.94 8.30 30.19
N VAL A 136 -12.49 8.88 29.15
CA VAL A 136 -12.43 10.33 28.87
C VAL A 136 -13.83 10.88 28.67
N LEU A 137 -14.05 12.12 29.07
CA LEU A 137 -15.35 12.80 28.90
C LEU A 137 -15.66 13.08 27.43
N LYS A 138 -14.63 13.42 26.67
CA LYS A 138 -14.71 13.73 25.22
C LYS A 138 -13.40 13.41 24.55
N SER A 139 -13.49 12.81 23.37
CA SER A 139 -12.31 12.50 22.55
C SER A 139 -11.52 13.76 22.20
N PRO A 140 -10.20 13.81 22.46
CA PRO A 140 -9.33 14.90 22.04
C PRO A 140 -9.03 14.85 20.52
N VAL A 141 -9.45 13.79 19.83
CA VAL A 141 -9.21 13.61 18.39
C VAL A 141 -10.35 14.25 17.61
N LEU A 142 -10.18 15.50 17.23
CA LEU A 142 -11.24 16.28 16.60
C LEU A 142 -11.60 15.73 15.21
N SER A 143 -12.90 15.79 14.86
CA SER A 143 -13.43 15.32 13.56
C SER A 143 -12.75 16.00 12.36
N ARG A 144 -12.39 17.29 12.50
CA ARG A 144 -11.69 18.09 11.49
C ARG A 144 -10.26 17.65 11.19
N TYR A 145 -9.67 16.79 12.02
CA TYR A 145 -8.31 16.30 11.77
C TYR A 145 -8.28 15.38 10.55
N LYS A 146 -7.41 15.75 9.61
CA LYS A 146 -7.16 14.99 8.38
C LYS A 146 -5.77 14.37 8.45
N PRO A 147 -5.56 13.18 7.86
CA PRO A 147 -4.23 12.61 7.77
C PRO A 147 -3.36 13.50 6.86
N GLY A 148 -2.17 13.82 7.33
CA GLY A 148 -1.11 14.36 6.50
C GLY A 148 -0.46 13.25 5.66
N GLY A 149 0.80 13.47 5.29
CA GLY A 149 1.62 12.49 4.60
C GLY A 149 1.78 12.78 3.12
N PHE A 150 2.91 12.31 2.59
CA PHE A 150 3.21 12.46 1.17
C PHE A 150 2.53 11.35 0.35
N GLU A 151 2.17 11.70 -0.88
CA GLU A 151 1.72 10.70 -1.85
C GLU A 151 2.95 10.10 -2.54
N TYR A 152 2.99 8.77 -2.63
CA TYR A 152 3.96 8.14 -3.51
C TYR A 152 3.65 8.52 -4.96
N GLN A 153 4.67 8.80 -5.73
CA GLN A 153 4.52 8.84 -7.18
C GLN A 153 3.88 7.54 -7.64
N LYS A 154 2.83 7.66 -8.45
CA LYS A 154 2.20 6.49 -9.06
C LYS A 154 3.27 5.76 -9.87
N ARG A 155 3.38 4.46 -9.66
CA ARG A 155 4.28 3.63 -10.45
C ARG A 155 3.76 3.61 -11.88
N GLU A 156 4.60 4.01 -12.81
CA GLU A 156 4.28 3.95 -14.23
C GLU A 156 4.47 2.54 -14.76
N ALA A 157 3.79 2.23 -15.88
CA ALA A 157 4.07 1.07 -16.68
C ALA A 157 5.46 1.21 -17.29
N LEU A 158 6.15 0.10 -17.53
CA LEU A 158 7.41 0.09 -18.25
C LEU A 158 7.18 0.60 -19.67
N ALA A 159 8.15 1.32 -20.22
CA ALA A 159 8.20 1.57 -21.64
C ALA A 159 8.54 0.26 -22.38
N PRO A 160 8.21 0.11 -23.69
CA PRO A 160 8.54 -1.10 -24.43
C PRO A 160 10.03 -1.44 -24.38
N GLU A 161 10.87 -0.43 -24.50
CA GLU A 161 12.34 -0.56 -24.44
C GLU A 161 12.83 -1.05 -23.07
N ASP A 162 12.14 -0.62 -21.98
CA ASP A 162 12.44 -1.05 -20.62
C ASP A 162 12.00 -2.51 -20.37
N GLU A 163 10.90 -2.96 -21.03
CA GLU A 163 10.44 -4.34 -20.94
C GLU A 163 11.45 -5.29 -21.62
N GLU A 164 11.89 -4.96 -22.81
CA GLU A 164 12.88 -5.71 -23.58
C GLU A 164 14.22 -5.78 -22.81
N ALA A 165 14.73 -4.62 -22.39
CA ALA A 165 15.96 -4.54 -21.62
C ALA A 165 15.90 -5.28 -20.27
N LEU A 166 14.72 -5.30 -19.62
CA LEU A 166 14.51 -6.08 -18.40
C LEU A 166 14.57 -7.57 -18.68
N LEU A 167 13.88 -8.06 -19.71
CA LEU A 167 13.88 -9.49 -20.09
C LEU A 167 15.27 -9.95 -20.45
N ASP A 168 16.01 -9.20 -21.26
CA ASP A 168 17.40 -9.49 -21.63
C ASP A 168 18.31 -9.55 -20.40
N ALA A 169 18.17 -8.58 -19.49
CA ALA A 169 18.99 -8.51 -18.28
C ALA A 169 18.78 -9.71 -17.35
N VAL A 170 17.59 -10.30 -17.32
CA VAL A 170 17.27 -11.45 -16.46
C VAL A 170 17.29 -12.79 -17.19
N GLU A 171 17.46 -12.83 -18.52
CA GLU A 171 17.37 -14.02 -19.37
C GLU A 171 18.13 -15.24 -18.80
N LYS A 172 19.39 -15.04 -18.38
CA LYS A 172 20.25 -16.10 -17.84
C LYS A 172 20.08 -16.30 -16.32
N THR A 173 18.92 -15.95 -15.78
CA THR A 173 18.62 -16.13 -14.35
C THR A 173 17.35 -16.96 -14.16
N ARG A 174 17.22 -17.58 -12.99
CA ARG A 174 15.99 -18.28 -12.61
C ARG A 174 14.75 -17.37 -12.45
N ALA A 175 14.94 -16.04 -12.50
CA ALA A 175 13.86 -15.07 -12.45
C ALA A 175 13.22 -14.82 -13.82
N TYR A 176 13.87 -15.20 -14.92
CA TYR A 176 13.44 -14.91 -16.28
C TYR A 176 12.00 -15.35 -16.56
N LEU A 177 11.71 -16.63 -16.38
CA LEU A 177 10.38 -17.17 -16.67
C LEU A 177 9.29 -16.55 -15.77
N PHE A 178 9.62 -16.23 -14.52
CA PHE A 178 8.71 -15.54 -13.61
C PHE A 178 8.38 -14.12 -14.10
N VAL A 179 9.40 -13.36 -14.51
CA VAL A 179 9.24 -11.98 -15.01
C VAL A 179 8.46 -11.98 -16.31
N TRP A 180 8.81 -12.86 -17.24
CA TRP A 180 8.13 -13.01 -18.53
C TRP A 180 6.66 -13.39 -18.34
N PHE A 181 6.38 -14.40 -17.50
CA PHE A 181 5.02 -14.81 -17.18
C PHE A 181 4.21 -13.66 -16.56
N ALA A 182 4.82 -12.88 -15.66
CA ALA A 182 4.16 -11.73 -15.03
C ALA A 182 3.82 -10.62 -16.05
N LEU A 183 4.70 -10.34 -16.99
CA LEU A 183 4.48 -9.39 -18.10
C LEU A 183 3.42 -9.87 -19.07
N ALA A 184 3.43 -11.17 -19.40
CA ALA A 184 2.52 -11.74 -20.40
C ALA A 184 1.09 -12.00 -19.88
N THR A 185 0.89 -12.11 -18.57
CA THR A 185 -0.41 -12.48 -17.98
C THR A 185 -0.99 -11.42 -17.04
N GLY A 186 -0.17 -10.49 -16.57
CA GLY A 186 -0.57 -9.54 -15.56
C GLY A 186 -1.01 -10.15 -14.22
N ALA A 187 -0.69 -11.43 -13.98
CA ALA A 187 -1.06 -12.13 -12.75
C ALA A 187 -0.47 -11.48 -11.51
N ARG A 188 -1.18 -11.57 -10.38
CA ARG A 188 -0.64 -11.08 -9.10
C ARG A 188 0.50 -11.98 -8.63
N ARG A 189 1.47 -11.42 -7.92
CA ARG A 189 2.60 -12.17 -7.34
C ARG A 189 2.14 -13.47 -6.66
N GLY A 190 1.11 -13.39 -5.81
CA GLY A 190 0.62 -14.56 -5.10
C GLY A 190 -0.09 -15.57 -6.00
N GLU A 191 -0.72 -15.14 -7.10
CA GLU A 191 -1.31 -16.01 -8.11
C GLU A 191 -0.20 -16.78 -8.86
N ILE A 192 0.88 -16.09 -9.25
CA ILE A 192 2.05 -16.72 -9.90
C ILE A 192 2.73 -17.70 -8.95
N CYS A 193 3.02 -17.30 -7.70
CA CYS A 193 3.63 -18.19 -6.70
C CYS A 193 2.74 -19.38 -6.33
N GLY A 194 1.41 -19.24 -6.45
CA GLY A 194 0.43 -20.30 -6.17
C GLY A 194 0.02 -21.14 -7.37
N LEU A 195 0.59 -20.85 -8.55
CA LEU A 195 0.24 -21.55 -9.79
C LEU A 195 0.76 -22.98 -9.79
N LYS A 196 -0.13 -23.92 -10.03
CA LYS A 196 0.19 -25.34 -10.20
C LYS A 196 0.03 -25.76 -11.66
N TRP A 197 0.71 -26.82 -12.04
CA TRP A 197 0.66 -27.38 -13.39
C TRP A 197 -0.71 -27.85 -13.83
N ASP A 198 -1.59 -28.21 -12.91
CA ASP A 198 -2.99 -28.58 -13.18
C ASP A 198 -3.86 -27.42 -13.69
N CYS A 199 -3.36 -26.18 -13.54
CA CYS A 199 -4.00 -24.97 -14.05
C CYS A 199 -3.40 -24.44 -15.35
N VAL A 200 -2.40 -25.12 -15.93
CA VAL A 200 -1.75 -24.72 -17.17
C VAL A 200 -2.15 -25.68 -18.28
N ASP A 201 -2.94 -25.20 -19.22
CA ASP A 201 -3.35 -25.93 -20.42
C ASP A 201 -2.40 -25.56 -21.57
N LEU A 202 -1.42 -26.44 -21.81
CA LEU A 202 -0.41 -26.26 -22.84
C LEU A 202 -0.95 -26.56 -24.25
N GLU A 203 -2.04 -27.31 -24.37
CA GLU A 203 -2.67 -27.63 -25.66
C GLU A 203 -3.47 -26.43 -26.18
N ASN A 204 -4.31 -25.85 -25.31
CA ASN A 204 -5.12 -24.69 -25.66
C ASN A 204 -4.40 -23.35 -25.40
N SER A 205 -3.13 -23.38 -24.98
CA SER A 205 -2.33 -22.17 -24.69
C SER A 205 -3.06 -21.23 -23.70
N THR A 206 -3.52 -21.78 -22.57
CA THR A 206 -4.22 -20.99 -21.55
C THR A 206 -3.73 -21.31 -20.14
N VAL A 207 -3.94 -20.38 -19.22
CA VAL A 207 -3.70 -20.56 -17.79
C VAL A 207 -4.90 -20.13 -16.98
N ARG A 208 -5.35 -20.97 -16.04
CA ARG A 208 -6.40 -20.65 -15.09
C ARG A 208 -5.77 -20.14 -13.79
N LEU A 209 -6.05 -18.90 -13.43
CA LEU A 209 -5.62 -18.29 -12.17
C LEU A 209 -6.74 -18.43 -11.15
N CYS A 210 -6.69 -19.48 -10.32
CA CYS A 210 -7.71 -19.81 -9.32
C CYS A 210 -7.16 -19.95 -7.91
N ARG A 211 -5.86 -19.78 -7.71
CA ARG A 211 -5.18 -19.91 -6.41
C ARG A 211 -4.29 -18.72 -6.12
N ASN A 212 -4.09 -18.44 -4.83
CA ASN A 212 -3.21 -17.36 -4.37
C ASN A 212 -2.38 -17.85 -3.19
N LEU A 213 -1.06 -17.79 -3.32
CA LEU A 213 -0.13 -18.09 -2.24
C LEU A 213 0.03 -16.84 -1.36
N VAL A 214 -0.36 -16.94 -0.12
CA VAL A 214 -0.28 -15.88 0.89
C VAL A 214 0.93 -16.12 1.77
N PHE A 215 1.82 -15.15 1.86
CA PHE A 215 2.96 -15.18 2.76
C PHE A 215 2.49 -14.72 4.15
N MET A 216 2.43 -15.65 5.10
CA MET A 216 2.00 -15.38 6.47
C MET A 216 3.11 -14.71 7.29
N ASP A 217 4.35 -15.21 7.11
CA ASP A 217 5.58 -14.64 7.68
C ASP A 217 6.77 -14.93 6.76
N HIS A 218 7.99 -14.94 7.31
CA HIS A 218 9.20 -15.20 6.54
C HIS A 218 9.28 -16.59 5.93
N VAL A 219 8.67 -17.58 6.55
CA VAL A 219 8.78 -19.01 6.19
C VAL A 219 7.42 -19.61 5.87
N ASN A 220 6.39 -19.26 6.65
CA ASN A 220 5.06 -19.85 6.55
C ASN A 220 4.27 -19.23 5.41
N VAL A 221 3.61 -20.10 4.66
CA VAL A 221 2.75 -19.75 3.52
C VAL A 221 1.43 -20.50 3.60
N GLU A 222 0.40 -19.90 3.04
CA GLU A 222 -0.92 -20.51 2.94
C GLU A 222 -1.39 -20.42 1.49
N LEU A 223 -1.70 -21.56 0.89
CA LEU A 223 -2.33 -21.60 -0.43
C LEU A 223 -3.83 -21.46 -0.27
N ARG A 224 -4.40 -20.41 -0.82
CA ARG A 224 -5.84 -20.14 -0.78
C ARG A 224 -6.44 -20.28 -2.16
N ASP A 225 -7.56 -20.96 -2.25
CA ASP A 225 -8.39 -20.91 -3.44
C ASP A 225 -9.06 -19.55 -3.52
N VAL A 226 -8.90 -18.88 -4.67
CA VAL A 226 -9.43 -17.52 -4.87
C VAL A 226 -10.92 -17.51 -5.21
N MET A 227 -11.53 -18.70 -5.30
CA MET A 227 -12.93 -18.93 -5.70
C MET A 227 -14.00 -18.21 -4.86
N LYS A 228 -13.61 -17.47 -3.81
CA LYS A 228 -14.57 -16.66 -3.00
C LYS A 228 -15.04 -15.37 -3.68
N THR A 229 -14.45 -14.98 -4.82
CA THR A 229 -14.95 -13.86 -5.63
C THR A 229 -14.89 -14.27 -7.10
N ALA A 230 -16.01 -14.15 -7.82
CA ALA A 230 -16.10 -14.44 -9.26
C ALA A 230 -15.02 -13.76 -10.12
N ALA A 231 -14.48 -12.64 -9.66
CA ALA A 231 -13.40 -11.92 -10.32
C ALA A 231 -12.01 -12.56 -10.12
N GLY A 232 -11.85 -13.50 -9.19
CA GLY A 232 -10.56 -14.11 -8.87
C GLY A 232 -10.22 -15.33 -9.71
N ASP A 233 -11.24 -16.08 -10.14
CA ASP A 233 -11.09 -17.28 -10.97
C ASP A 233 -11.28 -16.89 -12.43
N ARG A 234 -10.19 -16.94 -13.19
CA ARG A 234 -10.18 -16.51 -14.59
C ARG A 234 -9.19 -17.29 -15.42
N VAL A 235 -9.48 -17.39 -16.71
CA VAL A 235 -8.60 -18.00 -17.70
C VAL A 235 -7.96 -16.89 -18.53
N ILE A 236 -6.64 -16.97 -18.71
CA ILE A 236 -5.84 -16.01 -19.47
C ILE A 236 -5.17 -16.77 -20.62
N PRO A 237 -5.19 -16.24 -21.86
CA PRO A 237 -4.43 -16.80 -22.96
C PRO A 237 -2.93 -16.63 -22.72
N LEU A 238 -2.14 -17.62 -23.11
CA LEU A 238 -0.67 -17.59 -23.09
C LEU A 238 -0.14 -17.32 -24.50
N PRO A 239 0.82 -16.40 -24.68
CA PRO A 239 1.61 -16.31 -25.90
C PRO A 239 2.25 -17.67 -26.23
N LEU A 240 2.36 -18.00 -27.53
CA LEU A 240 2.83 -19.32 -27.95
C LEU A 240 4.27 -19.62 -27.52
N ASP A 241 5.13 -18.64 -27.59
CA ASP A 241 6.52 -18.69 -27.13
C ASP A 241 6.64 -18.94 -25.61
N LEU A 242 5.82 -18.27 -24.80
CA LEU A 242 5.75 -18.51 -23.35
C LEU A 242 5.18 -19.91 -23.07
N ARG A 243 4.15 -20.36 -23.80
CA ARG A 243 3.63 -21.73 -23.69
C ARG A 243 4.74 -22.76 -23.95
N ASP A 244 5.55 -22.57 -25.00
CA ASP A 244 6.63 -23.50 -25.36
C ASP A 244 7.72 -23.51 -24.28
N ALA A 245 8.10 -22.36 -23.75
CA ALA A 245 9.00 -22.27 -22.59
C ALA A 245 8.44 -22.99 -21.35
N LEU A 246 7.14 -22.83 -21.06
CA LEU A 246 6.48 -23.56 -19.97
C LEU A 246 6.43 -25.07 -20.22
N LYS A 247 6.31 -25.52 -21.47
CA LYS A 247 6.34 -26.94 -21.84
C LYS A 247 7.71 -27.57 -21.56
N GLU A 248 8.78 -26.85 -21.90
CA GLU A 248 10.14 -27.27 -21.56
C GLU A 248 10.37 -27.34 -20.03
N GLU A 249 9.89 -26.37 -19.33
CA GLU A 249 10.02 -26.36 -17.87
C GLU A 249 9.19 -27.45 -17.17
N ARG A 250 8.00 -27.75 -17.70
CA ARG A 250 7.17 -28.87 -17.20
C ARG A 250 7.87 -30.22 -17.37
N ALA A 251 8.61 -30.43 -18.47
CA ALA A 251 9.34 -31.68 -18.69
C ALA A 251 10.44 -31.90 -17.62
N LYS A 252 10.96 -30.86 -17.02
CA LYS A 252 12.00 -30.90 -15.98
C LYS A 252 11.42 -30.83 -14.57
N ALA A 253 10.12 -30.48 -14.42
CA ALA A 253 9.48 -30.18 -13.16
C ALA A 253 9.36 -31.41 -12.25
N LYS A 254 9.79 -31.25 -11.00
CA LYS A 254 9.62 -32.22 -9.91
C LYS A 254 8.54 -31.78 -8.91
N SER A 255 8.09 -30.53 -9.01
CA SER A 255 7.10 -29.91 -8.14
C SER A 255 5.73 -29.86 -8.79
N LEU A 256 4.68 -29.84 -7.98
CA LEU A 256 3.33 -29.51 -8.46
C LEU A 256 3.19 -28.04 -8.83
N PHE A 257 4.03 -27.16 -8.26
CA PHE A 257 4.03 -25.72 -8.57
C PHE A 257 4.86 -25.44 -9.82
N VAL A 258 4.39 -24.47 -10.62
CA VAL A 258 5.10 -23.99 -11.81
C VAL A 258 6.35 -23.21 -11.42
N PHE A 259 6.21 -22.35 -10.41
CA PHE A 259 7.29 -21.50 -9.92
C PHE A 259 7.66 -21.89 -8.50
N THR A 260 8.93 -22.23 -8.30
CA THR A 260 9.46 -22.75 -7.03
C THR A 260 10.74 -22.02 -6.62
N ASP A 261 11.12 -22.21 -5.38
CA ASP A 261 12.45 -21.84 -4.90
C ASP A 261 13.55 -22.81 -5.42
N VAL A 262 14.77 -22.61 -4.96
CA VAL A 262 15.92 -23.43 -5.40
C VAL A 262 15.86 -24.89 -4.91
N GLN A 263 15.07 -25.19 -3.90
CA GLN A 263 14.81 -26.53 -3.38
C GLN A 263 13.62 -27.22 -4.06
N GLY A 264 12.89 -26.54 -4.96
CA GLY A 264 11.65 -27.04 -5.56
C GLY A 264 10.41 -26.89 -4.67
N ALA A 265 10.51 -26.15 -3.58
CA ALA A 265 9.41 -25.85 -2.68
C ALA A 265 8.64 -24.57 -3.12
N PRO A 266 7.37 -24.40 -2.69
CA PRO A 266 6.65 -23.16 -2.90
C PRO A 266 7.41 -21.97 -2.29
N PHE A 267 7.37 -20.82 -2.97
CA PHE A 267 8.00 -19.62 -2.43
C PHE A 267 7.43 -19.23 -1.05
N CYS A 268 8.31 -18.87 -0.12
CA CYS A 268 7.97 -18.07 1.06
C CYS A 268 8.43 -16.62 0.89
N ALA A 269 8.17 -15.76 1.88
CA ALA A 269 8.59 -14.36 1.79
C ALA A 269 10.11 -14.18 1.68
N GLY A 270 10.89 -15.08 2.31
CA GLY A 270 12.34 -15.11 2.23
C GLY A 270 12.82 -15.47 0.83
N THR A 271 12.46 -16.67 0.34
CA THR A 271 12.93 -17.19 -0.95
C THR A 271 12.41 -16.37 -2.14
N PHE A 272 11.21 -15.77 -2.03
CA PHE A 272 10.74 -14.82 -3.03
C PHE A 272 11.57 -13.53 -3.06
N ARG A 273 11.98 -13.01 -1.91
CA ARG A 273 12.87 -11.85 -1.84
C ARG A 273 14.21 -12.14 -2.50
N ASP A 274 14.75 -13.35 -2.32
CA ASP A 274 16.00 -13.77 -2.96
C ASP A 274 15.85 -13.87 -4.48
N LEU A 275 14.72 -14.39 -4.98
CA LEU A 275 14.38 -14.34 -6.40
C LEU A 275 14.33 -12.90 -6.92
N TRP A 276 13.61 -12.03 -6.20
CA TRP A 276 13.41 -10.64 -6.64
C TRP A 276 14.70 -9.83 -6.60
N LYS A 277 15.59 -10.15 -5.68
CA LYS A 277 16.92 -9.56 -5.62
C LYS A 277 17.75 -9.83 -6.89
N LEU A 278 17.58 -10.98 -7.53
CA LEU A 278 18.23 -11.24 -8.82
C LEU A 278 17.76 -10.24 -9.88
N VAL A 279 16.46 -9.91 -9.90
CA VAL A 279 15.91 -8.88 -10.80
C VAL A 279 16.50 -7.51 -10.47
N GLU A 280 16.50 -7.11 -9.19
CA GLU A 280 17.07 -5.81 -8.77
C GLU A 280 18.58 -5.71 -9.02
N ASP A 281 19.32 -6.81 -8.91
CA ASP A 281 20.76 -6.87 -9.20
C ASP A 281 21.06 -6.76 -10.70
N ARG A 282 20.10 -7.09 -11.56
CA ARG A 282 20.26 -7.09 -13.03
C ARG A 282 19.66 -5.86 -13.70
N TYR A 283 18.58 -5.30 -13.15
CA TYR A 283 17.87 -4.18 -13.76
C TYR A 283 17.35 -3.19 -12.70
N GLY A 284 17.58 -1.92 -12.93
CA GLY A 284 17.05 -0.84 -12.08
C GLY A 284 18.11 -0.04 -11.32
N PRO A 285 17.69 0.77 -10.34
CA PRO A 285 18.60 1.68 -9.62
C PRO A 285 19.69 0.98 -8.81
N LYS A 286 19.45 -0.29 -8.46
CA LYS A 286 20.36 -1.13 -7.67
C LYS A 286 21.14 -2.13 -8.53
N ALA A 287 21.00 -2.07 -9.86
CA ALA A 287 21.67 -2.99 -10.76
C ALA A 287 23.20 -2.96 -10.57
N LYS A 288 23.79 -4.15 -10.53
CA LYS A 288 25.22 -4.35 -10.28
C LYS A 288 25.98 -4.48 -11.60
N GLN A 289 27.10 -3.79 -11.67
CA GLN A 289 28.06 -3.95 -12.76
C GLN A 289 29.33 -4.58 -12.17
N THR A 290 29.52 -5.86 -12.41
CA THR A 290 30.68 -6.64 -11.99
C THR A 290 31.16 -7.49 -13.14
N THR A 291 32.30 -8.17 -13.02
CA THR A 291 32.80 -9.10 -14.03
C THR A 291 31.84 -10.26 -14.38
N ARG A 292 30.89 -10.57 -13.49
CA ARG A 292 29.90 -11.65 -13.66
C ARG A 292 28.47 -11.15 -13.89
N ILE A 293 28.17 -9.88 -13.55
CA ILE A 293 26.84 -9.29 -13.63
C ILE A 293 26.93 -8.01 -14.45
N HIS A 294 26.35 -8.02 -15.63
CA HIS A 294 26.21 -6.85 -16.50
C HIS A 294 24.78 -6.29 -16.36
N GLY A 295 24.50 -5.69 -15.19
CA GLY A 295 23.17 -5.14 -14.92
C GLY A 295 22.94 -3.82 -15.67
N VAL A 296 21.70 -3.59 -16.08
CA VAL A 296 21.25 -2.34 -16.70
C VAL A 296 20.87 -1.36 -15.60
N LYS A 297 21.68 -0.33 -15.41
CA LYS A 297 21.42 0.71 -14.40
C LYS A 297 20.48 1.77 -14.97
N THR A 298 19.31 1.89 -14.36
CA THR A 298 18.25 2.82 -14.75
C THR A 298 17.53 3.32 -13.49
N ASP A 299 16.84 4.46 -13.55
CA ASP A 299 15.99 4.95 -12.46
C ASP A 299 14.66 4.18 -12.35
N VAL A 300 14.36 3.31 -13.31
CA VAL A 300 13.13 2.51 -13.35
C VAL A 300 13.16 1.44 -12.26
N LYS A 301 12.22 1.51 -11.32
CA LYS A 301 12.08 0.54 -10.24
C LYS A 301 11.08 -0.54 -10.60
N VAL A 302 11.55 -1.71 -10.95
CA VAL A 302 10.72 -2.88 -11.24
C VAL A 302 10.21 -3.54 -9.96
N THR A 303 8.93 -3.91 -9.96
CA THR A 303 8.29 -4.74 -8.92
C THR A 303 7.23 -5.62 -9.58
N PRO A 304 6.80 -6.75 -8.97
CA PRO A 304 5.72 -7.57 -9.55
C PRO A 304 4.45 -6.78 -9.85
N HIS A 305 4.19 -5.72 -9.10
CA HIS A 305 3.03 -4.86 -9.34
C HIS A 305 3.23 -3.92 -10.54
N VAL A 306 4.47 -3.49 -10.81
CA VAL A 306 4.80 -2.72 -12.03
C VAL A 306 4.61 -3.59 -13.26
N LEU A 307 5.08 -4.85 -13.27
CA LEU A 307 4.88 -5.78 -14.38
C LEU A 307 3.39 -5.98 -14.69
N ARG A 308 2.58 -6.17 -13.64
CA ARG A 308 1.13 -6.26 -13.79
C ARG A 308 0.51 -4.98 -14.33
N HIS A 309 0.98 -3.80 -13.88
CA HIS A 309 0.51 -2.51 -14.38
C HIS A 309 0.87 -2.34 -15.87
N THR A 310 2.06 -2.77 -16.25
CA THR A 310 2.54 -2.76 -17.62
C THR A 310 1.63 -3.60 -18.52
N TYR A 311 1.32 -4.85 -18.13
CA TYR A 311 0.37 -5.69 -18.85
C TYR A 311 -0.98 -5.00 -19.11
N ALA A 312 -1.58 -4.40 -18.06
CA ALA A 312 -2.84 -3.69 -18.21
C ALA A 312 -2.75 -2.51 -19.18
N THR A 313 -1.63 -1.77 -19.15
CA THR A 313 -1.38 -0.66 -20.08
C THR A 313 -1.25 -1.17 -21.51
N ARG A 314 -0.54 -2.28 -21.75
CA ARG A 314 -0.43 -2.91 -23.08
C ARG A 314 -1.77 -3.40 -23.62
N CYS A 315 -2.64 -3.94 -22.75
CA CYS A 315 -4.01 -4.28 -23.15
C CYS A 315 -4.79 -3.06 -23.65
N PHE A 316 -4.67 -1.90 -22.97
CA PHE A 316 -5.30 -0.67 -23.43
C PHE A 316 -4.69 -0.11 -24.71
N GLU A 317 -3.37 -0.21 -24.87
CA GLU A 317 -2.67 0.15 -26.12
C GLU A 317 -3.10 -0.73 -27.29
N ALA A 318 -3.41 -2.00 -27.03
CA ALA A 318 -3.96 -2.93 -28.01
C ALA A 318 -5.46 -2.70 -28.29
N GLY A 319 -6.10 -1.70 -27.67
CA GLY A 319 -7.49 -1.35 -27.92
C GLY A 319 -8.54 -2.15 -27.14
N MET A 320 -8.14 -2.95 -26.14
CA MET A 320 -9.08 -3.68 -25.28
C MET A 320 -9.94 -2.72 -24.45
N ASP A 321 -11.22 -3.07 -24.26
CA ASP A 321 -12.10 -2.28 -23.43
C ASP A 321 -11.82 -2.45 -21.91
N ILE A 322 -12.38 -1.55 -21.10
CA ILE A 322 -12.14 -1.54 -19.64
C ILE A 322 -12.65 -2.84 -18.98
N LYS A 323 -13.74 -3.46 -19.49
CA LYS A 323 -14.30 -4.68 -18.90
C LYS A 323 -13.46 -5.89 -19.23
N GLU A 324 -12.94 -5.96 -20.46
CA GLU A 324 -12.00 -7.01 -20.87
C GLU A 324 -10.73 -6.97 -20.02
N VAL A 325 -10.12 -5.80 -19.89
CA VAL A 325 -8.93 -5.63 -19.03
C VAL A 325 -9.26 -5.92 -17.57
N GLN A 326 -10.43 -5.47 -17.07
CA GLN A 326 -10.88 -5.78 -15.71
C GLN A 326 -10.99 -7.29 -15.48
N TYR A 327 -11.53 -8.04 -16.42
CA TYR A 327 -11.63 -9.51 -16.37
C TYR A 327 -10.24 -10.14 -16.34
N LEU A 328 -9.36 -9.83 -17.30
CA LEU A 328 -8.01 -10.37 -17.36
C LEU A 328 -7.19 -10.06 -16.12
N MET A 329 -7.37 -8.87 -15.56
CA MET A 329 -6.71 -8.45 -14.33
C MET A 329 -7.34 -9.06 -13.07
N GLY A 330 -8.58 -9.54 -13.12
CA GLY A 330 -9.31 -10.05 -11.95
C GLY A 330 -9.49 -8.96 -10.88
N HIS A 331 -9.86 -7.74 -11.27
CA HIS A 331 -10.18 -6.66 -10.35
C HIS A 331 -11.64 -6.76 -9.94
N SER A 332 -11.89 -7.00 -8.64
CA SER A 332 -13.24 -6.96 -8.06
C SER A 332 -13.82 -5.55 -8.00
N ASP A 333 -12.97 -4.53 -7.89
CA ASP A 333 -13.35 -3.12 -7.91
C ASP A 333 -12.99 -2.50 -9.27
N PRO A 334 -13.99 -2.07 -10.07
CA PRO A 334 -13.76 -1.42 -11.36
C PRO A 334 -12.92 -0.15 -11.28
N SER A 335 -12.94 0.55 -10.13
CA SER A 335 -12.20 1.80 -9.93
C SER A 335 -10.69 1.62 -10.10
N VAL A 336 -10.17 0.43 -9.81
CA VAL A 336 -8.74 0.10 -9.98
C VAL A 336 -8.36 0.09 -11.46
N THR A 337 -9.16 -0.58 -12.30
CA THR A 337 -8.94 -0.64 -13.76
C THR A 337 -9.15 0.72 -14.39
N LEU A 338 -10.20 1.43 -13.97
CA LEU A 338 -10.49 2.79 -14.43
C LEU A 338 -9.36 3.77 -14.09
N GLY A 339 -8.72 3.61 -12.92
CA GLY A 339 -7.55 4.39 -12.52
C GLY A 339 -6.35 4.20 -13.45
N ILE A 340 -6.11 2.98 -13.93
CA ILE A 340 -5.04 2.67 -14.91
C ILE A 340 -5.41 3.27 -16.27
N TYR A 341 -6.64 3.04 -16.73
CA TYR A 341 -7.16 3.59 -18.00
C TYR A 341 -7.08 5.11 -18.06
N THR A 342 -7.50 5.80 -17.00
CA THR A 342 -7.44 7.27 -16.92
C THR A 342 -6.00 7.79 -17.03
N HIS A 343 -5.06 7.09 -16.39
CA HIS A 343 -3.64 7.44 -16.49
C HIS A 343 -3.10 7.22 -17.90
N TYR A 344 -3.43 6.11 -18.53
CA TYR A 344 -3.09 5.81 -19.92
C TYR A 344 -3.65 6.89 -20.87
N CYS A 345 -4.95 7.20 -20.79
CA CYS A 345 -5.57 8.22 -21.62
C CYS A 345 -4.94 9.60 -21.44
N LYS A 346 -4.55 9.97 -20.22
CA LYS A 346 -3.86 11.23 -19.95
C LYS A 346 -2.51 11.28 -20.66
N LYS A 347 -1.69 10.25 -20.51
CA LYS A 347 -0.36 10.14 -21.15
C LYS A 347 -0.47 10.15 -22.66
N SER A 348 -1.41 9.39 -23.24
CA SER A 348 -1.67 9.35 -24.68
C SER A 348 -2.12 10.71 -25.24
N ARG A 349 -2.98 11.45 -24.51
CA ARG A 349 -3.39 12.81 -24.91
C ARG A 349 -2.23 13.80 -24.84
N GLU A 350 -1.40 13.74 -23.80
CA GLU A 350 -0.23 14.57 -23.67
C GLU A 350 0.73 14.33 -24.84
N GLN A 351 1.04 13.08 -25.16
CA GLN A 351 1.87 12.71 -26.30
C GLN A 351 1.29 13.22 -27.63
N ALA A 352 -0.01 12.98 -27.89
CA ALA A 352 -0.66 13.46 -29.09
C ALA A 352 -0.67 15.01 -29.19
N THR A 353 -0.79 15.70 -28.07
CA THR A 353 -0.72 17.16 -28.01
C THR A 353 0.68 17.67 -28.31
N PHE A 354 1.70 17.02 -27.75
CA PHE A 354 3.11 17.34 -28.03
C PHE A 354 3.46 17.14 -29.50
N GLU A 355 3.03 16.03 -30.11
CA GLU A 355 3.25 15.75 -31.54
C GLU A 355 2.56 16.78 -32.42
N LYS A 356 1.32 17.15 -32.12
CA LYS A 356 0.59 18.22 -32.84
C LYS A 356 1.33 19.57 -32.72
N ALA A 357 1.80 19.91 -31.51
CA ALA A 357 2.54 21.16 -31.30
C ALA A 357 3.88 21.15 -32.04
N ARG A 358 4.58 20.02 -32.08
CA ARG A 358 5.82 19.84 -32.82
C ARG A 358 5.61 20.01 -34.33
N THR A 359 4.57 19.36 -34.88
CA THR A 359 4.23 19.44 -36.30
C THR A 359 3.77 20.87 -36.69
N ALA A 360 3.03 21.56 -35.83
CA ALA A 360 2.63 22.94 -36.06
C ALA A 360 3.84 23.87 -36.13
N ARG A 361 4.88 23.64 -35.29
CA ARG A 361 6.12 24.44 -35.30
C ARG A 361 6.97 24.21 -36.55
N GLN A 362 7.02 23.00 -37.09
CA GLN A 362 7.71 22.66 -38.31
C GLN A 362 7.11 23.35 -39.56
N ARG A 363 5.78 23.53 -39.58
CA ARG A 363 5.07 24.22 -40.68
C ARG A 363 5.29 25.74 -40.70
N THR A 364 5.68 26.35 -39.59
CA THR A 364 5.93 27.79 -39.47
C THR A 364 7.40 28.17 -39.81
N THR A 365 8.29 27.18 -40.00
CA THR A 365 9.69 27.41 -40.31
C THR A 365 10.02 27.25 -41.81
N VAL A 366 9.04 27.00 -42.66
CA VAL A 366 9.24 27.06 -44.12
C VAL A 366 9.29 28.53 -44.55
N VAL A 367 10.48 29.08 -44.58
CA VAL A 367 10.75 30.41 -45.16
C VAL A 367 10.41 30.33 -46.65
N PRO A 368 9.56 31.24 -47.21
CA PRO A 368 9.32 31.26 -48.65
C PRO A 368 10.63 31.60 -49.35
N GLN A 369 11.08 30.74 -50.25
CA GLN A 369 12.18 31.09 -51.15
C GLN A 369 11.70 32.26 -52.03
N THR A 370 12.35 33.38 -51.90
CA THR A 370 12.16 34.54 -52.76
C THR A 370 12.48 34.14 -54.19
N PRO A 371 11.59 34.40 -55.17
CA PRO A 371 11.92 34.08 -56.56
C PRO A 371 13.08 34.96 -57.01
N VAL A 372 14.15 34.34 -57.49
CA VAL A 372 15.23 35.02 -58.17
C VAL A 372 14.67 35.57 -59.46
N ILE A 373 14.54 36.91 -59.54
CA ILE A 373 14.25 37.61 -60.78
C ILE A 373 15.50 37.49 -61.65
N ALA A 374 15.39 36.75 -62.75
CA ALA A 374 16.43 36.71 -63.76
C ALA A 374 16.33 38.03 -64.55
N ASP A 375 17.38 38.83 -64.45
CA ASP A 375 17.56 39.98 -65.34
C ASP A 375 17.72 39.48 -66.78
N VAL A 376 16.77 39.89 -67.65
CA VAL A 376 16.85 39.76 -69.10
C VAL A 376 17.58 41.00 -69.61
N GLN A 377 18.78 40.84 -70.21
CA GLN A 377 19.33 41.74 -71.18
C GLN A 377 18.90 41.33 -72.59
#